data_40a287d4ea1bb762e724b5bb5e6440fa
#
_entry.id   40a287d4ea1bb762e724b5bb5e6440fa
#
_cell.length_a   1.000
_cell.length_b   1.000
_cell.length_c   1.000
_cell.angle_alpha   90.00
_cell.angle_beta   90.00
_cell.angle_gamma   90.00
#
_symmetry.space_group_name_H-M   'P 1'
#
loop_
_entity.id
_entity.type
_entity.pdbx_description
1 polymer ?
#
loop_
_entity_poly.entity_id
_entity_poly.type
_entity_poly.pdbx_seq_one_letter_code
_entity_poly.pdbx_strand_id
1 'polypeptide(L)'
;SSYRLISNGFEGESKSTWFSVSASVSIKGEGEARPQDYWYDSALFYDKLTKTGIGAKALERVLRKLGQKKAKSGKYTMVVDPMNVGNLLSPMLSALYGSALQQKNSFLMDKLDTKVASDLFTLRDEPHAIGANGSRYFDNEGVATEPRTVFDKGVLKTYFIDTYNGKKMDIAPTISAPSRLILTPGDKDLNGLVADIKQGILVTGFNGGNSNSSTGDFSYGIEGFLIEDGKLTQPVNEMNVTGNMVTLWNSLVAVG
;
A
#
# COMPACT_ATOMS: atom_id res chain seq x y z
N SER A 1 20.66 -16.74 2.15
CA SER A 1 21.64 -15.72 2.54
C SER A 1 22.11 -14.94 1.34
N SER A 2 22.40 -13.67 1.53
CA SER A 2 23.05 -12.81 0.55
C SER A 2 24.26 -12.12 1.22
N TYR A 3 25.32 -11.96 0.46
CA TYR A 3 26.52 -11.23 0.85
C TYR A 3 26.70 -10.05 -0.08
N ARG A 4 26.98 -8.88 0.47
CA ARG A 4 27.16 -7.64 -0.29
C ARG A 4 28.54 -7.08 -0.04
N LEU A 5 29.27 -6.81 -1.12
CA LEU A 5 30.54 -6.11 -1.14
C LEU A 5 30.40 -4.90 -2.04
N ILE A 6 30.82 -3.74 -1.58
CA ILE A 6 30.76 -2.49 -2.34
C ILE A 6 32.15 -1.87 -2.38
N SER A 7 32.51 -1.25 -3.51
CA SER A 7 33.85 -0.69 -3.75
C SER A 7 34.29 0.40 -2.76
N ASN A 8 33.36 0.95 -1.96
CA ASN A 8 33.67 1.88 -0.88
C ASN A 8 34.20 1.19 0.41
N GLY A 9 34.37 -0.15 0.39
CA GLY A 9 34.84 -0.94 1.53
C GLY A 9 33.73 -1.52 2.40
N PHE A 10 32.45 -1.34 2.04
CA PHE A 10 31.35 -1.94 2.79
C PHE A 10 31.28 -3.46 2.51
N GLU A 11 31.16 -4.22 3.61
CA GLU A 11 30.84 -5.65 3.58
C GLU A 11 29.64 -5.95 4.48
N GLY A 12 28.69 -6.73 3.99
CA GLY A 12 27.50 -7.08 4.76
C GLY A 12 26.90 -8.42 4.37
N GLU A 13 26.48 -9.19 5.34
CA GLU A 13 25.71 -10.43 5.15
C GLU A 13 24.26 -10.22 5.64
N SER A 14 23.31 -10.77 4.91
CA SER A 14 21.92 -10.89 5.37
C SER A 14 21.40 -12.29 5.16
N LYS A 15 20.60 -12.77 6.11
CA LYS A 15 19.94 -14.07 6.07
C LYS A 15 18.45 -13.88 6.29
N SER A 16 17.65 -14.44 5.41
CA SER A 16 16.20 -14.43 5.56
C SER A 16 15.61 -15.76 5.07
N THR A 17 14.48 -16.12 5.62
CA THR A 17 13.61 -17.19 5.13
C THR A 17 12.25 -16.59 4.81
N TRP A 18 11.59 -17.17 3.82
CA TRP A 18 10.25 -16.77 3.44
C TRP A 18 9.46 -18.00 3.02
N PHE A 19 8.32 -18.17 3.60
CA PHE A 19 7.37 -19.23 3.29
C PHE A 19 6.04 -18.59 2.91
N SER A 20 5.41 -19.11 1.88
CA SER A 20 4.09 -18.65 1.48
C SER A 20 3.25 -19.81 0.95
N VAL A 21 1.96 -19.68 1.11
CA VAL A 21 0.96 -20.56 0.52
C VAL A 21 -0.17 -19.68 -0.01
N SER A 22 -0.65 -19.99 -1.20
CA SER A 22 -1.74 -19.26 -1.83
C SER A 22 -2.68 -20.19 -2.58
N ALA A 23 -3.92 -19.78 -2.73
CA ALA A 23 -4.89 -20.41 -3.61
C ALA A 23 -5.65 -19.33 -4.38
N SER A 24 -5.83 -19.53 -5.67
CA SER A 24 -6.68 -18.71 -6.52
C SER A 24 -7.85 -19.56 -7.00
N VAL A 25 -9.04 -18.98 -6.97
CA VAL A 25 -10.29 -19.65 -7.38
C VAL A 25 -10.99 -18.77 -8.40
N SER A 26 -11.41 -19.38 -9.51
CA SER A 26 -12.29 -18.77 -10.49
C SER A 26 -13.56 -19.62 -10.61
N ILE A 27 -14.71 -18.97 -10.66
CA ILE A 27 -15.99 -19.63 -10.77
C ILE A 27 -16.77 -19.12 -11.99
N LYS A 28 -17.71 -19.91 -12.48
CA LYS A 28 -18.62 -19.49 -13.54
C LYS A 28 -19.67 -18.56 -12.92
N GLY A 29 -19.75 -17.33 -13.41
CA GLY A 29 -20.81 -16.38 -13.11
C GLY A 29 -21.95 -16.45 -14.13
N GLU A 30 -22.78 -15.42 -14.18
CA GLU A 30 -23.81 -15.26 -15.18
C GLU A 30 -23.20 -14.95 -16.56
N GLY A 31 -23.71 -15.55 -17.62
CA GLY A 31 -23.17 -15.36 -18.97
C GLY A 31 -21.70 -15.75 -19.10
N GLU A 32 -20.91 -14.85 -19.63
CA GLU A 32 -19.47 -15.02 -19.82
C GLU A 32 -18.62 -14.60 -18.62
N ALA A 33 -19.24 -14.12 -17.54
CA ALA A 33 -18.52 -13.66 -16.35
C ALA A 33 -17.73 -14.80 -15.69
N ARG A 34 -16.50 -14.49 -15.30
CA ARG A 34 -15.59 -15.42 -14.59
C ARG A 34 -14.98 -14.68 -13.40
N PRO A 35 -15.77 -14.39 -12.34
CA PRO A 35 -15.20 -13.80 -11.15
C PRO A 35 -14.11 -14.70 -10.58
N GLN A 36 -13.06 -14.06 -10.10
CA GLN A 36 -11.93 -14.74 -9.48
C GLN A 36 -11.50 -13.98 -8.22
N ASP A 37 -10.95 -14.72 -7.27
CA ASP A 37 -10.31 -14.15 -6.10
C ASP A 37 -9.25 -15.12 -5.57
N TYR A 38 -8.46 -14.67 -4.63
CA TYR A 38 -7.39 -15.44 -4.03
C TYR A 38 -7.31 -15.19 -2.53
N TRP A 39 -6.64 -16.11 -1.86
CA TRP A 39 -6.18 -15.90 -0.51
C TRP A 39 -4.78 -16.44 -0.35
N TYR A 40 -4.02 -15.86 0.54
CA TYR A 40 -2.67 -16.30 0.84
C TYR A 40 -2.33 -16.08 2.29
N ASP A 41 -1.33 -16.79 2.76
CA ASP A 41 -0.59 -16.47 3.97
C ASP A 41 0.90 -16.56 3.70
N SER A 42 1.69 -15.81 4.46
CA SER A 42 3.13 -15.79 4.35
C SER A 42 3.79 -15.52 5.69
N ALA A 43 4.92 -16.15 5.95
CA ALA A 43 5.65 -16.02 7.19
C ALA A 43 7.16 -16.16 6.98
N LEU A 44 7.95 -15.53 7.85
CA LEU A 44 9.40 -15.74 7.88
C LEU A 44 9.79 -17.09 8.48
N PHE A 45 8.93 -17.66 9.33
CA PHE A 45 9.13 -18.94 9.99
C PHE A 45 8.05 -19.93 9.56
N TYR A 46 8.45 -21.14 9.19
CA TYR A 46 7.53 -22.15 8.66
C TYR A 46 6.44 -22.58 9.66
N ASP A 47 6.74 -22.58 10.95
CA ASP A 47 5.79 -22.90 12.03
C ASP A 47 4.71 -21.81 12.20
N LYS A 48 4.97 -20.60 11.73
CA LYS A 48 4.02 -19.47 11.77
C LYS A 48 3.11 -19.38 10.55
N LEU A 49 3.42 -20.17 9.49
CA LEU A 49 2.62 -20.17 8.28
C LEU A 49 1.30 -20.91 8.49
N THR A 50 0.17 -20.26 8.16
CA THR A 50 -1.15 -20.89 8.10
C THR A 50 -1.22 -21.80 6.87
N LYS A 51 -1.27 -23.12 7.07
CA LYS A 51 -1.14 -24.12 5.99
C LYS A 51 -2.48 -24.67 5.52
N THR A 52 -3.56 -24.41 6.23
CA THR A 52 -4.89 -24.96 5.97
C THR A 52 -5.92 -23.85 5.81
N GLY A 53 -7.06 -24.14 5.17
CA GLY A 53 -8.16 -23.19 5.00
C GLY A 53 -7.95 -22.14 3.90
N ILE A 54 -6.76 -22.05 3.27
CA ILE A 54 -6.43 -21.04 2.26
C ILE A 54 -7.39 -21.14 1.06
N GLY A 55 -7.60 -22.33 0.51
CA GLY A 55 -8.55 -22.55 -0.61
C GLY A 55 -10.00 -22.26 -0.23
N ALA A 56 -10.43 -22.64 0.98
CA ALA A 56 -11.78 -22.33 1.47
C ALA A 56 -12.00 -20.82 1.58
N LYS A 57 -11.00 -20.07 2.06
CA LYS A 57 -11.07 -18.60 2.15
C LYS A 57 -11.10 -17.94 0.76
N ALA A 58 -10.29 -18.44 -0.18
CA ALA A 58 -10.34 -17.97 -1.58
C ALA A 58 -11.72 -18.23 -2.23
N LEU A 59 -12.30 -19.41 -1.97
CA LEU A 59 -13.65 -19.74 -2.44
C LEU A 59 -14.72 -18.83 -1.80
N GLU A 60 -14.69 -18.62 -0.50
CA GLU A 60 -15.59 -17.68 0.18
C GLU A 60 -15.54 -16.28 -0.46
N ARG A 61 -14.33 -15.77 -0.70
CA ARG A 61 -14.12 -14.45 -1.30
C ARG A 61 -14.72 -14.36 -2.71
N VAL A 62 -14.47 -15.35 -3.57
CA VAL A 62 -14.97 -15.31 -4.95
C VAL A 62 -16.48 -15.49 -5.01
N LEU A 63 -17.08 -16.31 -4.11
CA LEU A 63 -18.54 -16.48 -4.05
C LEU A 63 -19.26 -15.17 -3.73
N ARG A 64 -18.68 -14.33 -2.89
CA ARG A 64 -19.23 -13.00 -2.57
C ARG A 64 -19.28 -12.05 -3.78
N LYS A 65 -18.50 -12.31 -4.83
CA LYS A 65 -18.47 -11.51 -6.07
C LYS A 65 -19.56 -11.89 -7.06
N LEU A 66 -20.34 -12.94 -6.82
CA LEU A 66 -21.42 -13.33 -7.72
C LEU A 66 -22.48 -12.22 -7.84
N GLY A 67 -22.97 -11.98 -9.05
CA GLY A 67 -23.96 -10.94 -9.31
C GLY A 67 -23.38 -9.52 -9.29
N GLN A 68 -22.08 -9.33 -9.50
CA GLN A 68 -21.45 -8.01 -9.60
C GLN A 68 -22.15 -7.13 -10.64
N LYS A 69 -22.35 -5.85 -10.29
CA LYS A 69 -22.95 -4.83 -11.16
C LYS A 69 -22.19 -3.52 -11.02
N LYS A 70 -22.37 -2.62 -11.99
CA LYS A 70 -21.89 -1.24 -11.85
C LYS A 70 -22.74 -0.48 -10.81
N ALA A 71 -22.07 0.27 -9.93
CA ALA A 71 -22.76 1.26 -9.12
C ALA A 71 -23.05 2.53 -9.95
N LYS A 72 -23.97 3.36 -9.49
CA LYS A 72 -24.19 4.69 -10.08
C LYS A 72 -22.93 5.54 -9.90
N SER A 73 -22.62 6.36 -10.91
CA SER A 73 -21.56 7.36 -10.77
C SER A 73 -21.90 8.38 -9.68
N GLY A 74 -20.93 8.73 -8.86
CA GLY A 74 -21.16 9.67 -7.76
C GLY A 74 -19.93 9.82 -6.85
N LYS A 75 -20.11 10.57 -5.77
CA LYS A 75 -19.13 10.65 -4.68
C LYS A 75 -19.51 9.64 -3.60
N TYR A 76 -18.56 8.83 -3.20
CA TYR A 76 -18.73 7.81 -2.17
C TYR A 76 -17.63 7.92 -1.13
N THR A 77 -17.95 7.61 0.11
CA THR A 77 -16.93 7.29 1.10
C THR A 77 -16.28 5.97 0.70
N MET A 78 -14.96 5.98 0.55
CA MET A 78 -14.20 4.79 0.14
C MET A 78 -13.54 4.16 1.37
N VAL A 79 -13.83 2.90 1.63
CA VAL A 79 -13.08 2.05 2.55
C VAL A 79 -12.21 1.13 1.70
N VAL A 80 -10.95 0.95 2.05
CA VAL A 80 -10.02 0.10 1.29
C VAL A 80 -9.63 -1.09 2.14
N ASP A 81 -9.82 -2.29 1.60
CA ASP A 81 -9.36 -3.54 2.22
C ASP A 81 -7.84 -3.46 2.48
N PRO A 82 -7.35 -3.86 3.67
CA PRO A 82 -5.92 -3.78 4.01
C PRO A 82 -4.97 -4.40 2.99
N MET A 83 -5.39 -5.48 2.30
CA MET A 83 -4.60 -6.10 1.22
C MET A 83 -4.38 -5.17 0.02
N ASN A 84 -5.16 -4.11 -0.11
CA ASN A 84 -5.18 -3.21 -1.26
C ASN A 84 -4.70 -1.78 -0.97
N VAL A 85 -4.44 -1.43 0.28
CA VAL A 85 -3.95 -0.09 0.68
C VAL A 85 -2.64 0.27 -0.03
N GLY A 86 -1.79 -0.72 -0.29
CA GLY A 86 -0.54 -0.54 -1.02
C GLY A 86 -0.70 0.12 -2.40
N ASN A 87 -1.83 -0.09 -3.10
CA ASN A 87 -2.09 0.53 -4.40
C ASN A 87 -2.24 2.06 -4.30
N LEU A 88 -2.75 2.57 -3.18
CA LEU A 88 -2.88 4.00 -2.94
C LEU A 88 -1.62 4.59 -2.27
N LEU A 89 -0.91 3.80 -1.49
CA LEU A 89 0.30 4.25 -0.82
C LEU A 89 1.50 4.30 -1.77
N SER A 90 1.59 3.37 -2.72
CA SER A 90 2.71 3.25 -3.66
C SER A 90 3.00 4.54 -4.46
N PRO A 91 2.01 5.28 -5.02
CA PRO A 91 2.26 6.55 -5.69
C PRO A 91 2.84 7.62 -4.76
N MET A 92 2.38 7.68 -3.50
CA MET A 92 2.94 8.59 -2.49
C MET A 92 4.42 8.28 -2.24
N LEU A 93 4.76 6.99 -2.06
CA LEU A 93 6.14 6.56 -1.84
C LEU A 93 7.00 6.79 -3.07
N SER A 94 6.50 6.53 -4.26
CA SER A 94 7.24 6.74 -5.52
C SER A 94 7.63 8.20 -5.70
N ALA A 95 6.79 9.14 -5.28
CA ALA A 95 7.08 10.57 -5.32
C ALA A 95 8.19 11.02 -4.34
N LEU A 96 8.56 10.17 -3.36
CA LEU A 96 9.59 10.48 -2.35
C LEU A 96 11.00 10.05 -2.76
N TYR A 97 11.17 9.28 -3.84
CA TYR A 97 12.48 8.79 -4.25
C TYR A 97 13.34 9.89 -4.88
N GLY A 98 14.62 9.86 -4.59
CA GLY A 98 15.62 10.78 -5.13
C GLY A 98 15.60 10.86 -6.66
N SER A 99 15.33 9.74 -7.34
CA SER A 99 15.19 9.71 -8.81
C SER A 99 13.99 10.53 -9.31
N ALA A 100 12.85 10.47 -8.63
CA ALA A 100 11.67 11.26 -8.99
C ALA A 100 11.92 12.77 -8.76
N LEU A 101 12.55 13.11 -7.63
CA LEU A 101 12.91 14.50 -7.29
C LEU A 101 13.93 15.06 -8.29
N GLN A 102 15.00 14.32 -8.59
CA GLN A 102 16.06 14.72 -9.51
C GLN A 102 15.54 14.96 -10.93
N GLN A 103 14.59 14.15 -11.38
CA GLN A 103 13.94 14.28 -12.70
C GLN A 103 12.81 15.33 -12.71
N LYS A 104 12.53 15.99 -11.60
CA LYS A 104 11.38 16.89 -11.42
C LYS A 104 10.04 16.22 -11.74
N ASN A 105 9.95 14.94 -11.45
CA ASN A 105 8.79 14.08 -11.70
C ASN A 105 8.17 13.61 -10.38
N SER A 106 7.90 14.55 -9.48
CA SER A 106 7.30 14.30 -8.17
C SER A 106 6.32 15.39 -7.80
N PHE A 107 5.06 15.01 -7.54
CA PHE A 107 4.05 15.93 -6.98
C PHE A 107 4.32 16.31 -5.51
N LEU A 108 5.30 15.68 -4.87
CA LEU A 108 5.76 16.01 -3.51
C LEU A 108 7.10 16.77 -3.50
N MET A 109 7.58 17.25 -4.66
CA MET A 109 8.79 18.08 -4.72
C MET A 109 8.59 19.35 -3.89
N ASP A 110 9.64 19.74 -3.14
CA ASP A 110 9.65 20.93 -2.27
C ASP A 110 8.56 20.92 -1.18
N LYS A 111 8.09 19.71 -0.80
CA LYS A 111 7.06 19.53 0.24
C LYS A 111 7.62 19.04 1.59
N LEU A 112 8.94 18.95 1.74
CA LEU A 112 9.53 18.60 3.04
C LEU A 112 9.04 19.59 4.10
N ASP A 113 8.69 19.08 5.29
CA ASP A 113 8.13 19.82 6.42
C ASP A 113 6.80 20.53 6.12
N THR A 114 6.13 20.20 5.02
CA THR A 114 4.80 20.71 4.72
C THR A 114 3.72 19.65 4.90
N LYS A 115 2.51 20.10 5.24
CA LYS A 115 1.36 19.20 5.39
C LYS A 115 0.78 18.85 4.02
N VAL A 116 0.76 17.55 3.70
CA VAL A 116 0.29 17.01 2.41
C VAL A 116 -0.77 15.93 2.56
N ALA A 117 -1.11 15.57 3.79
CA ALA A 117 -2.14 14.57 4.10
C ALA A 117 -2.88 14.92 5.40
N SER A 118 -3.92 14.17 5.75
CA SER A 118 -4.69 14.28 6.99
C SER A 118 -3.81 14.09 8.24
N ASP A 119 -4.21 14.64 9.39
CA ASP A 119 -3.58 14.40 10.70
C ASP A 119 -3.57 12.91 11.10
N LEU A 120 -4.43 12.11 10.53
CA LEU A 120 -4.48 10.66 10.75
C LEU A 120 -3.39 9.90 9.98
N PHE A 121 -2.69 10.56 9.04
CA PHE A 121 -1.68 9.93 8.22
C PHE A 121 -0.30 10.05 8.86
N THR A 122 0.06 9.06 9.68
CA THR A 122 1.42 8.92 10.24
C THR A 122 2.04 7.64 9.72
N LEU A 123 3.17 7.76 9.00
CA LEU A 123 3.89 6.66 8.37
C LEU A 123 5.33 6.64 8.88
N ARG A 124 5.76 5.51 9.43
CA ARG A 124 7.10 5.29 9.95
C ARG A 124 7.82 4.17 9.21
N ASP A 125 9.12 4.30 9.05
CA ASP A 125 10.01 3.21 8.63
C ASP A 125 10.70 2.62 9.86
N GLU A 126 10.41 1.35 10.17
CA GLU A 126 10.90 0.63 11.36
C GLU A 126 11.78 -0.56 10.92
N PRO A 127 13.04 -0.33 10.56
CA PRO A 127 13.90 -1.33 9.94
C PRO A 127 14.39 -2.44 10.86
N HIS A 128 14.32 -2.27 12.18
CA HIS A 128 14.99 -3.16 13.14
C HIS A 128 14.03 -4.09 13.91
N ALA A 129 12.83 -4.34 13.38
CA ALA A 129 11.88 -5.26 13.99
C ALA A 129 12.33 -6.73 13.80
N ILE A 130 12.83 -7.37 14.86
CA ILE A 130 13.30 -8.75 14.82
C ILE A 130 12.18 -9.69 14.36
N GLY A 131 12.49 -10.54 13.35
CA GLY A 131 11.53 -11.50 12.83
C GLY A 131 10.35 -10.90 12.07
N ALA A 132 10.44 -9.63 11.65
CA ALA A 132 9.44 -8.97 10.83
C ALA A 132 9.93 -8.83 9.37
N ASN A 133 8.96 -8.91 8.45
CA ASN A 133 9.25 -8.70 7.03
C ASN A 133 9.75 -7.28 6.76
N GLY A 134 10.72 -7.12 5.85
CA GLY A 134 11.32 -5.84 5.49
C GLY A 134 12.42 -5.36 6.44
N SER A 135 12.65 -6.04 7.58
CA SER A 135 13.74 -5.66 8.50
C SER A 135 15.10 -5.87 7.88
N ARG A 136 15.98 -4.89 8.04
CA ARG A 136 17.36 -4.92 7.52
C ARG A 136 18.25 -3.90 8.24
N TYR A 137 19.53 -4.16 8.30
CA TYR A 137 20.51 -3.28 8.97
C TYR A 137 21.20 -2.31 8.03
N PHE A 138 21.15 -2.53 6.73
CA PHE A 138 21.73 -1.68 5.69
C PHE A 138 20.90 -1.74 4.40
N ASP A 139 20.99 -0.71 3.61
CA ASP A 139 20.33 -0.64 2.30
C ASP A 139 21.18 -1.21 1.16
N ASN A 140 20.78 -0.96 -0.07
CA ASN A 140 21.46 -1.44 -1.25
C ASN A 140 22.81 -0.76 -1.52
N GLU A 141 23.09 0.37 -0.89
CA GLU A 141 24.36 1.11 -0.98
C GLU A 141 25.28 0.87 0.24
N GLY A 142 24.87 0.00 1.18
CA GLY A 142 25.59 -0.28 2.42
C GLY A 142 25.39 0.79 3.49
N VAL A 143 24.42 1.69 3.30
CA VAL A 143 24.07 2.71 4.30
C VAL A 143 23.28 2.06 5.42
N ALA A 144 23.70 2.30 6.67
CA ALA A 144 23.01 1.79 7.84
C ALA A 144 21.57 2.29 7.89
N THR A 145 20.64 1.38 8.17
CA THR A 145 19.24 1.74 8.38
C THR A 145 19.00 2.21 9.80
N GLU A 146 18.04 3.10 9.97
CA GLU A 146 17.59 3.60 11.26
C GLU A 146 16.07 3.85 11.22
N PRO A 147 15.36 3.79 12.36
CA PRO A 147 13.97 4.20 12.44
C PRO A 147 13.81 5.66 12.00
N ARG A 148 12.82 5.92 11.17
CA ARG A 148 12.52 7.27 10.70
C ARG A 148 11.05 7.53 10.51
N THR A 149 10.65 8.77 10.72
CA THR A 149 9.31 9.21 10.37
C THR A 149 9.30 9.66 8.92
N VAL A 150 8.41 9.07 8.12
CA VAL A 150 8.21 9.46 6.72
C VAL A 150 7.14 10.55 6.62
N PHE A 151 6.01 10.33 7.30
CA PHE A 151 4.98 11.34 7.51
C PHE A 151 4.61 11.38 9.00
N ASP A 152 4.48 12.57 9.55
CA ASP A 152 4.00 12.82 10.90
C ASP A 152 2.72 13.66 10.85
N LYS A 153 1.58 13.06 11.18
CA LYS A 153 0.27 13.73 11.14
C LYS A 153 0.06 14.52 9.83
N GLY A 154 0.35 13.84 8.71
CA GLY A 154 0.22 14.40 7.38
C GLY A 154 1.35 15.33 6.93
N VAL A 155 2.32 15.64 7.78
CA VAL A 155 3.50 16.45 7.43
C VAL A 155 4.60 15.53 6.89
N LEU A 156 5.07 15.79 5.67
CA LEU A 156 6.18 15.05 5.07
C LEU A 156 7.50 15.35 5.81
N LYS A 157 8.19 14.30 6.28
CA LYS A 157 9.43 14.41 7.08
C LYS A 157 10.66 13.84 6.41
N THR A 158 10.50 12.98 5.40
CA THR A 158 11.65 12.28 4.82
C THR A 158 11.44 12.02 3.34
N TYR A 159 12.47 12.31 2.53
CA TYR A 159 12.66 11.75 1.20
C TYR A 159 13.61 10.55 1.25
N PHE A 160 13.51 9.65 0.29
CA PHE A 160 14.42 8.52 0.10
C PHE A 160 15.44 8.85 -0.97
N ILE A 161 16.59 9.36 -0.55
CA ILE A 161 17.61 9.90 -1.45
C ILE A 161 18.85 9.00 -1.38
N ASP A 162 19.09 8.28 -2.47
CA ASP A 162 20.30 7.50 -2.66
C ASP A 162 21.51 8.40 -2.94
N THR A 163 22.71 7.85 -2.82
CA THR A 163 23.98 8.58 -2.98
C THR A 163 24.11 9.23 -4.35
N TYR A 164 23.67 8.55 -5.41
CA TYR A 164 23.80 9.07 -6.78
C TYR A 164 22.89 10.29 -7.00
N ASN A 165 21.63 10.20 -6.61
CA ASN A 165 20.69 11.30 -6.77
C ASN A 165 20.98 12.45 -5.80
N GLY A 166 21.44 12.15 -4.57
CA GLY A 166 21.90 13.15 -3.63
C GLY A 166 23.04 13.99 -4.20
N LYS A 167 24.06 13.33 -4.77
CA LYS A 167 25.18 14.00 -5.43
C LYS A 167 24.74 14.85 -6.64
N LYS A 168 23.79 14.36 -7.43
CA LYS A 168 23.26 15.11 -8.58
C LYS A 168 22.50 16.37 -8.20
N MET A 169 21.80 16.35 -7.07
CA MET A 169 20.99 17.45 -6.58
C MET A 169 21.76 18.36 -5.59
N ASP A 170 23.01 18.02 -5.28
CA ASP A 170 23.81 18.69 -4.25
C ASP A 170 23.15 18.74 -2.88
N ILE A 171 22.55 17.61 -2.47
CA ILE A 171 21.94 17.43 -1.15
C ILE A 171 22.45 16.14 -0.49
N ALA A 172 22.40 16.12 0.83
CA ALA A 172 22.82 14.95 1.58
C ALA A 172 21.91 13.74 1.28
N PRO A 173 22.46 12.54 1.00
CA PRO A 173 21.67 11.33 0.90
C PRO A 173 21.05 10.98 2.26
N THR A 174 19.91 10.29 2.21
CA THR A 174 19.23 9.78 3.41
C THR A 174 19.31 8.26 3.47
N ILE A 175 18.52 7.59 2.69
CA ILE A 175 18.48 6.13 2.48
C ILE A 175 17.90 5.86 1.09
N SER A 176 18.39 4.84 0.40
CA SER A 176 17.98 4.57 -0.99
C SER A 176 16.51 4.13 -1.12
N ALA A 177 15.94 3.51 -0.08
CA ALA A 177 14.54 3.05 -0.06
C ALA A 177 14.11 2.74 1.38
N PRO A 178 12.81 2.78 1.69
CA PRO A 178 12.30 2.36 2.99
C PRO A 178 12.54 0.86 3.21
N SER A 179 12.56 0.46 4.47
CA SER A 179 12.74 -0.94 4.89
C SER A 179 11.40 -1.58 5.25
N ARG A 180 10.79 -1.15 6.35
CA ARG A 180 9.53 -1.66 6.85
C ARG A 180 8.60 -0.51 7.23
N LEU A 181 7.71 -0.18 6.32
CA LEU A 181 6.76 0.90 6.52
C LEU A 181 5.58 0.44 7.39
N ILE A 182 5.21 1.28 8.35
CA ILE A 182 4.07 1.10 9.23
C ILE A 182 3.22 2.37 9.16
N LEU A 183 2.01 2.23 8.63
CA LEU A 183 0.96 3.22 8.82
C LEU A 183 0.41 3.03 10.23
N THR A 184 0.36 4.10 11.01
CA THR A 184 -0.17 4.03 12.37
C THR A 184 -1.63 3.58 12.32
N PRO A 185 -2.00 2.44 12.93
CA PRO A 185 -3.38 1.97 12.92
C PRO A 185 -4.27 2.85 13.81
N GLY A 186 -5.56 2.83 13.52
CA GLY A 186 -6.58 3.33 14.43
C GLY A 186 -7.07 2.28 15.42
N ASP A 187 -8.25 2.49 15.95
CA ASP A 187 -8.89 1.67 16.98
C ASP A 187 -9.95 0.70 16.44
N LYS A 188 -10.27 0.77 15.15
CA LYS A 188 -11.32 -0.02 14.50
C LYS A 188 -10.72 -1.02 13.52
N ASP A 189 -11.30 -2.21 13.48
CA ASP A 189 -11.06 -3.15 12.40
C ASP A 189 -11.87 -2.76 11.14
N LEU A 190 -11.70 -3.52 10.05
CA LEU A 190 -12.40 -3.28 8.79
C LEU A 190 -13.93 -3.29 8.94
N ASN A 191 -14.47 -4.18 9.77
CA ASN A 191 -15.91 -4.26 10.00
C ASN A 191 -16.40 -3.03 10.78
N GLY A 192 -15.64 -2.56 11.75
CA GLY A 192 -15.93 -1.33 12.48
C GLY A 192 -15.89 -0.09 11.59
N LEU A 193 -14.94 -0.02 10.66
CA LEU A 193 -14.90 1.06 9.67
C LEU A 193 -16.12 1.04 8.74
N VAL A 194 -16.51 -0.15 8.25
CA VAL A 194 -17.70 -0.30 7.39
C VAL A 194 -18.98 0.07 8.14
N ALA A 195 -19.10 -0.32 9.41
CA ALA A 195 -20.29 -0.05 10.23
C ALA A 195 -20.60 1.45 10.42
N ASP A 196 -19.59 2.30 10.35
CA ASP A 196 -19.75 3.75 10.46
C ASP A 196 -20.24 4.44 9.17
N ILE A 197 -20.24 3.73 8.05
CA ILE A 197 -20.50 4.32 6.73
C ILE A 197 -21.98 4.17 6.37
N LYS A 198 -22.65 5.30 6.22
CA LYS A 198 -24.04 5.31 5.75
C LYS A 198 -24.17 4.96 4.27
N GLN A 199 -23.27 5.52 3.43
CA GLN A 199 -23.20 5.25 2.00
C GLN A 199 -21.74 5.29 1.54
N GLY A 200 -21.28 4.21 0.96
CA GLY A 200 -19.87 4.09 0.56
C GLY A 200 -19.59 2.89 -0.33
N ILE A 201 -18.31 2.65 -0.57
CA ILE A 201 -17.80 1.49 -1.29
C ILE A 201 -16.63 0.91 -0.50
N LEU A 202 -16.69 -0.38 -0.18
CA LEU A 202 -15.53 -1.16 0.21
C LEU A 202 -14.81 -1.62 -1.06
N VAL A 203 -13.61 -1.10 -1.30
CA VAL A 203 -12.73 -1.52 -2.39
C VAL A 203 -11.92 -2.74 -1.95
N THR A 204 -12.12 -3.86 -2.64
CA THR A 204 -11.42 -5.13 -2.38
C THR A 204 -10.45 -5.51 -3.48
N GLY A 205 -10.35 -4.72 -4.53
CA GLY A 205 -9.38 -4.91 -5.62
C GLY A 205 -9.24 -3.68 -6.50
N PHE A 206 -8.05 -3.52 -7.06
CA PHE A 206 -7.74 -2.53 -8.10
C PHE A 206 -7.42 -3.28 -9.40
N ASN A 207 -8.18 -3.00 -10.45
CA ASN A 207 -8.16 -3.72 -11.73
C ASN A 207 -7.51 -2.84 -12.83
N GLY A 208 -6.24 -2.52 -12.66
CA GLY A 208 -5.51 -1.66 -13.60
C GLY A 208 -5.73 -0.16 -13.36
N GLY A 209 -5.25 0.63 -14.31
CA GLY A 209 -5.17 2.08 -14.19
C GLY A 209 -3.75 2.56 -13.87
N ASN A 210 -3.61 3.84 -13.66
CA ASN A 210 -2.31 4.48 -13.38
C ASN A 210 -2.45 5.73 -12.52
N SER A 211 -1.30 6.23 -12.08
CA SER A 211 -1.14 7.55 -11.48
C SER A 211 -0.08 8.35 -12.23
N ASN A 212 -0.22 9.66 -12.23
CA ASN A 212 0.77 10.58 -12.77
C ASN A 212 1.71 11.02 -11.64
N SER A 213 2.98 10.65 -11.74
CA SER A 213 3.98 10.96 -10.72
C SER A 213 4.28 12.45 -10.57
N SER A 214 4.08 13.27 -11.63
CA SER A 214 4.33 14.71 -11.58
C SER A 214 3.19 15.48 -10.93
N THR A 215 1.93 15.07 -11.15
CA THR A 215 0.74 15.80 -10.69
C THR A 215 0.05 15.14 -9.49
N GLY A 216 0.23 13.84 -9.32
CA GLY A 216 -0.48 13.03 -8.34
C GLY A 216 -1.88 12.59 -8.78
N ASP A 217 -2.30 12.91 -9.99
CA ASP A 217 -3.60 12.48 -10.51
C ASP A 217 -3.61 10.97 -10.76
N PHE A 218 -4.73 10.34 -10.51
CA PHE A 218 -4.89 8.90 -10.71
C PHE A 218 -6.25 8.52 -11.27
N SER A 219 -6.27 7.37 -11.93
CA SER A 219 -7.50 6.70 -12.36
C SER A 219 -7.27 5.19 -12.25
N TYR A 220 -8.03 4.53 -11.37
CA TYR A 220 -7.92 3.10 -11.12
C TYR A 220 -9.27 2.42 -11.34
N GLY A 221 -9.25 1.30 -12.07
CA GLY A 221 -10.36 0.37 -12.06
C GLY A 221 -10.51 -0.27 -10.67
N ILE A 222 -11.72 -0.38 -10.18
CA ILE A 222 -11.99 -0.95 -8.86
C ILE A 222 -13.08 -2.02 -8.91
N GLU A 223 -12.98 -2.95 -7.96
CA GLU A 223 -14.03 -3.88 -7.57
C GLU A 223 -14.23 -3.89 -6.06
N GLY A 224 -15.39 -4.29 -5.61
CA GLY A 224 -15.69 -4.35 -4.19
C GLY A 224 -17.17 -4.51 -3.89
N PHE A 225 -17.64 -3.80 -2.87
CA PHE A 225 -19.03 -3.88 -2.41
C PHE A 225 -19.58 -2.50 -2.07
N LEU A 226 -20.84 -2.24 -2.41
CA LEU A 226 -21.54 -1.08 -1.84
C LEU A 226 -21.68 -1.24 -0.33
N ILE A 227 -21.58 -0.11 0.36
CA ILE A 227 -21.90 0.00 1.78
C ILE A 227 -23.17 0.83 1.89
N GLU A 228 -24.20 0.27 2.53
CA GLU A 228 -25.46 0.94 2.83
C GLU A 228 -25.81 0.70 4.29
N ASP A 229 -25.97 1.78 5.04
CA ASP A 229 -26.27 1.77 6.49
C ASP A 229 -25.38 0.79 7.29
N GLY A 230 -24.06 0.87 7.07
CA GLY A 230 -23.06 0.08 7.79
C GLY A 230 -22.95 -1.39 7.35
N LYS A 231 -23.56 -1.77 6.24
CA LYS A 231 -23.56 -3.16 5.74
C LYS A 231 -23.06 -3.24 4.32
N LEU A 232 -22.34 -4.32 4.01
CA LEU A 232 -21.99 -4.66 2.63
C LEU A 232 -23.22 -5.23 1.93
N THR A 233 -23.57 -4.65 0.78
CA THR A 233 -24.75 -5.01 0.04
C THR A 233 -24.38 -5.59 -1.33
N GLN A 234 -24.49 -4.81 -2.40
CA GLN A 234 -24.25 -5.28 -3.76
C GLN A 234 -22.75 -5.39 -4.07
N PRO A 235 -22.26 -6.52 -4.57
CA PRO A 235 -20.93 -6.57 -5.16
C PRO A 235 -20.86 -5.72 -6.44
N VAL A 236 -19.75 -4.98 -6.60
CA VAL A 236 -19.57 -4.02 -7.70
C VAL A 236 -18.25 -4.26 -8.43
N ASN A 237 -18.27 -4.01 -9.73
CA ASN A 237 -17.13 -4.11 -10.63
C ASN A 237 -17.27 -3.15 -11.83
N GLU A 238 -16.30 -3.13 -12.72
CA GLU A 238 -16.28 -2.30 -13.94
C GLU A 238 -16.51 -0.81 -13.67
N MET A 239 -15.89 -0.31 -12.63
CA MET A 239 -15.95 1.09 -12.21
C MET A 239 -14.54 1.65 -12.10
N ASN A 240 -14.42 2.97 -12.23
CA ASN A 240 -13.18 3.68 -11.97
C ASN A 240 -13.34 4.63 -10.80
N VAL A 241 -12.32 4.71 -9.95
CA VAL A 241 -12.10 5.83 -9.03
C VAL A 241 -11.02 6.74 -9.61
N THR A 242 -11.31 8.03 -9.66
CA THR A 242 -10.40 9.05 -10.15
C THR A 242 -10.21 10.14 -9.12
N GLY A 243 -9.05 10.74 -9.09
CA GLY A 243 -8.75 11.82 -8.16
C GLY A 243 -7.29 12.24 -8.20
N ASN A 244 -6.89 12.94 -7.15
CA ASN A 244 -5.52 13.37 -6.92
C ASN A 244 -5.04 12.84 -5.57
N MET A 245 -3.80 12.33 -5.50
CA MET A 245 -3.25 11.68 -4.30
C MET A 245 -3.20 12.62 -3.10
N VAL A 246 -2.82 13.87 -3.27
CA VAL A 246 -2.78 14.83 -2.16
C VAL A 246 -4.20 15.09 -1.64
N THR A 247 -5.16 15.29 -2.53
CA THR A 247 -6.57 15.48 -2.13
C THR A 247 -7.13 14.24 -1.43
N LEU A 248 -6.84 13.04 -1.96
CA LEU A 248 -7.28 11.77 -1.37
C LEU A 248 -6.77 11.61 0.07
N TRP A 249 -5.46 11.73 0.27
CA TRP A 249 -4.85 11.53 1.58
C TRP A 249 -5.17 12.66 2.58
N ASN A 250 -5.49 13.88 2.11
CA ASN A 250 -6.04 14.93 2.96
C ASN A 250 -7.49 14.66 3.39
N SER A 251 -8.24 13.87 2.61
CA SER A 251 -9.62 13.48 2.95
C SER A 251 -9.72 12.21 3.79
N LEU A 252 -8.60 11.66 4.26
CA LEU A 252 -8.58 10.49 5.15
C LEU A 252 -9.27 10.82 6.48
N VAL A 253 -10.31 10.07 6.83
CA VAL A 253 -11.16 10.31 8.01
C VAL A 253 -11.06 9.21 9.07
N ALA A 254 -10.51 8.05 8.70
CA ALA A 254 -10.27 6.95 9.63
C ALA A 254 -9.15 6.03 9.10
N VAL A 255 -8.46 5.37 10.02
CA VAL A 255 -7.51 4.26 9.79
C VAL A 255 -7.95 3.11 10.69
N GLY A 256 -7.85 1.88 10.17
CA GLY A 256 -8.17 0.66 10.92
C GLY A 256 -6.93 -0.13 11.30
#